data_5ab85a8085b44a35313ffb34dff0f83e
#
_entry.id   5ab85a8085b44a35313ffb34dff0f83e
#
_cell.length_a   1.000
_cell.length_b   1.000
_cell.length_c   1.000
_cell.angle_alpha   90.00
_cell.angle_beta   90.00
_cell.angle_gamma   90.00
#
_symmetry.space_group_name_H-M   'P 1'
#
loop_
_entity.id
_entity.type
_entity.pdbx_description
1 polymer ?
#
loop_
_entity_poly.entity_id
_entity_poly.type
_entity_poly.pdbx_seq_one_letter_code
_entity_poly.pdbx_strand_id
1 'polypeptide(L)'
;IAGLVGAVIVIVMCLFQGRYRPNMRQFVAALEEGLMLAALLSLLIVAIGPLGQVMLTTGLSGRLGILMVQYLPDSQFIMLIGAMVLALFLGLGLPTTVAYLIAFLALGSFMQQIGIMPLAAHFFIFYFAVFSGLTPPVAETILVAAKIANAGQWESAVESMKICLSTFIVPFAFVYNTQLLAFPHVSGAMLIGIVEILLIQWTTSIALYGYFRRKL
;
A
#
# COMPACT_ATOMS: atom_id res chain seq x y z
N ILE A 1 -19.40 5.77 -7.79
CA ILE A 1 -20.61 5.10 -7.30
C ILE A 1 -20.34 4.47 -5.93
N ALA A 2 -19.31 3.63 -5.75
CA ALA A 2 -19.03 2.96 -4.46
C ALA A 2 -18.82 3.94 -3.29
N GLY A 3 -18.10 5.05 -3.50
CA GLY A 3 -17.89 6.08 -2.48
C GLY A 3 -19.19 6.80 -2.06
N LEU A 4 -20.07 7.06 -3.00
CA LEU A 4 -21.39 7.65 -2.71
C LEU A 4 -22.27 6.68 -1.91
N VAL A 5 -22.27 5.40 -2.27
CA VAL A 5 -22.99 4.37 -1.53
C VAL A 5 -22.45 4.25 -0.11
N GLY A 6 -21.13 4.24 0.06
CA GLY A 6 -20.49 4.23 1.38
C GLY A 6 -20.86 5.44 2.22
N ALA A 7 -20.82 6.65 1.65
CA ALA A 7 -21.23 7.88 2.33
C ALA A 7 -22.70 7.84 2.76
N VAL A 8 -23.58 7.38 1.89
CA VAL A 8 -25.04 7.22 2.22
C VAL A 8 -25.22 6.22 3.35
N ILE A 9 -24.53 5.08 3.32
CA ILE A 9 -24.62 4.07 4.40
C ILE A 9 -24.18 4.67 5.73
N VAL A 10 -23.04 5.40 5.77
CA VAL A 10 -22.54 6.05 7.00
C VAL A 10 -23.55 7.08 7.51
N ILE A 11 -24.11 7.93 6.64
CA ILE A 11 -25.11 8.93 7.02
C ILE A 11 -26.36 8.25 7.60
N VAL A 12 -26.84 7.20 6.94
CA VAL A 12 -28.01 6.42 7.40
C VAL A 12 -27.73 5.79 8.76
N MET A 13 -26.56 5.16 8.94
CA MET A 13 -26.17 4.58 10.23
C MET A 13 -26.09 5.63 11.35
N CYS A 14 -25.54 6.82 11.07
CA CYS A 14 -25.48 7.93 12.03
C CYS A 14 -26.88 8.42 12.43
N LEU A 15 -27.85 8.42 11.51
CA LEU A 15 -29.22 8.80 11.81
C LEU A 15 -29.95 7.79 12.70
N PHE A 16 -29.63 6.50 12.59
CA PHE A 16 -30.20 5.43 13.42
C PHE A 16 -29.56 5.34 14.81
N GLN A 17 -28.33 5.81 15.00
CA GLN A 17 -27.65 5.85 16.31
C GLN A 17 -28.09 7.09 17.09
N GLY A 18 -29.20 7.00 17.82
CA GLY A 18 -29.83 8.12 18.52
C GLY A 18 -28.92 8.92 19.48
N ARG A 19 -27.87 8.30 20.02
CA ARG A 19 -26.88 8.94 20.93
C ARG A 19 -25.79 9.74 20.19
N TYR A 20 -25.59 9.50 18.88
CA TYR A 20 -24.53 10.10 18.05
C TYR A 20 -25.09 10.83 16.82
N ARG A 21 -26.35 11.31 16.89
CA ARG A 21 -26.92 12.11 15.81
C ARG A 21 -26.11 13.39 15.61
N PRO A 22 -25.44 13.57 14.48
CA PRO A 22 -24.69 14.79 14.22
C PRO A 22 -25.67 15.97 14.15
N ASN A 23 -25.33 17.06 14.81
CA ASN A 23 -26.04 18.33 14.64
C ASN A 23 -25.71 18.88 13.24
N MET A 24 -26.60 19.70 12.67
CA MET A 24 -26.41 20.30 11.34
C MET A 24 -25.05 21.00 11.20
N ARG A 25 -24.57 21.65 12.25
CA ARG A 25 -23.22 22.23 12.29
C ARG A 25 -22.09 21.18 12.13
N GLN A 26 -22.21 20.06 12.79
CA GLN A 26 -21.23 18.96 12.70
C GLN A 26 -21.26 18.29 11.31
N PHE A 27 -22.46 18.18 10.72
CA PHE A 27 -22.60 17.66 9.38
C PHE A 27 -21.98 18.59 8.33
N VAL A 28 -22.21 19.89 8.43
CA VAL A 28 -21.61 20.88 7.54
C VAL A 28 -20.09 20.92 7.72
N ALA A 29 -19.58 20.89 8.96
CA ALA A 29 -18.15 20.86 9.24
C ALA A 29 -17.48 19.59 8.65
N ALA A 30 -18.11 18.42 8.78
CA ALA A 30 -17.60 17.19 8.19
C ALA A 30 -17.59 17.23 6.64
N LEU A 31 -18.60 17.86 6.02
CA LEU A 31 -18.59 18.09 4.57
C LEU A 31 -17.47 19.04 4.14
N GLU A 32 -17.25 20.11 4.90
CA GLU A 32 -16.20 21.11 4.64
C GLU A 32 -14.82 20.49 4.74
N GLU A 33 -14.53 19.71 5.80
CA GLU A 33 -13.29 18.95 5.95
C GLU A 33 -13.13 17.92 4.81
N GLY A 34 -14.17 17.19 4.45
CA GLY A 34 -14.16 16.24 3.35
C GLY A 34 -13.85 16.91 2.00
N LEU A 35 -14.43 18.08 1.73
CA LEU A 35 -14.18 18.86 0.53
C LEU A 35 -12.76 19.42 0.50
N MET A 36 -12.23 19.89 1.62
CA MET A 36 -10.84 20.33 1.72
C MET A 36 -9.85 19.19 1.42
N LEU A 37 -10.08 18.01 2.00
CA LEU A 37 -9.26 16.82 1.72
C LEU A 37 -9.36 16.40 0.25
N ALA A 38 -10.56 16.40 -0.32
CA ALA A 38 -10.78 16.08 -1.73
C ALA A 38 -10.08 17.09 -2.66
N ALA A 39 -10.14 18.39 -2.34
CA ALA A 39 -9.45 19.43 -3.09
C ALA A 39 -7.93 19.26 -3.03
N LEU A 40 -7.38 18.98 -1.85
CA LEU A 40 -5.94 18.73 -1.68
C LEU A 40 -5.49 17.50 -2.48
N LEU A 41 -6.21 16.37 -2.40
CA LEU A 41 -5.90 15.17 -3.18
C LEU A 41 -6.02 15.42 -4.68
N SER A 42 -7.03 16.18 -5.12
CA SER A 42 -7.20 16.56 -6.53
C SER A 42 -6.02 17.40 -7.04
N LEU A 43 -5.56 18.37 -6.26
CA LEU A 43 -4.38 19.18 -6.58
C LEU A 43 -3.12 18.32 -6.71
N LEU A 44 -2.92 17.36 -5.79
CA LEU A 44 -1.80 16.43 -5.84
C LEU A 44 -1.85 15.54 -7.09
N ILE A 45 -3.02 15.01 -7.44
CA ILE A 45 -3.20 14.18 -8.65
C ILE A 45 -2.93 15.01 -9.91
N VAL A 46 -3.41 16.25 -9.97
CA VAL A 46 -3.14 17.16 -11.10
C VAL A 46 -1.64 17.48 -11.21
N ALA A 47 -0.94 17.67 -10.11
CA ALA A 47 0.50 17.93 -10.09
C ALA A 47 1.33 16.70 -10.56
N ILE A 48 0.84 15.47 -10.32
CA ILE A 48 1.51 14.24 -10.76
C ILE A 48 1.38 14.04 -12.29
N GLY A 49 0.31 14.53 -12.91
CA GLY A 49 0.10 14.38 -14.35
C GLY A 49 1.30 14.85 -15.19
N PRO A 50 1.78 16.10 -15.06
CA PRO A 50 3.00 16.56 -15.72
C PRO A 50 4.24 15.74 -15.40
N LEU A 51 4.39 15.30 -14.15
CA LEU A 51 5.53 14.46 -13.73
C LEU A 51 5.49 13.10 -14.42
N GLY A 52 4.32 12.47 -14.51
CA GLY A 52 4.12 11.25 -15.28
C GLY A 52 4.43 11.45 -16.76
N GLN A 53 3.99 12.58 -17.34
CA GLN A 53 4.28 12.90 -18.75
C GLN A 53 5.79 13.09 -18.98
N VAL A 54 6.49 13.75 -18.07
CA VAL A 54 7.96 13.88 -18.14
C VAL A 54 8.63 12.51 -18.04
N MET A 55 8.21 11.63 -17.14
CA MET A 55 8.74 10.28 -17.01
C MET A 55 8.55 9.46 -18.30
N LEU A 56 7.40 9.60 -18.95
CA LEU A 56 7.10 8.91 -20.21
C LEU A 56 7.90 9.49 -21.38
N THR A 57 7.94 10.83 -21.53
CA THR A 57 8.63 11.48 -22.66
C THR A 57 10.15 11.37 -22.57
N THR A 58 10.71 11.37 -21.35
CA THR A 58 12.16 11.14 -21.14
C THR A 58 12.55 9.68 -21.21
N GLY A 59 11.57 8.77 -21.21
CA GLY A 59 11.81 7.33 -21.13
C GLY A 59 12.43 6.89 -19.80
N LEU A 60 12.30 7.70 -18.74
CA LEU A 60 12.91 7.45 -17.44
C LEU A 60 12.44 6.11 -16.86
N SER A 61 11.14 5.79 -16.97
CA SER A 61 10.60 4.51 -16.52
C SER A 61 11.27 3.31 -17.19
N GLY A 62 11.43 3.40 -18.53
CA GLY A 62 12.13 2.35 -19.28
C GLY A 62 13.62 2.23 -18.90
N ARG A 63 14.28 3.38 -18.68
CA ARG A 63 15.70 3.40 -18.26
C ARG A 63 15.88 2.81 -16.87
N LEU A 64 14.99 3.11 -15.92
CA LEU A 64 15.01 2.49 -14.59
C LEU A 64 14.86 0.97 -14.69
N GLY A 65 13.93 0.49 -15.53
CA GLY A 65 13.77 -0.93 -15.79
C GLY A 65 15.04 -1.59 -16.36
N ILE A 66 15.65 -0.97 -17.37
CA ILE A 66 16.90 -1.45 -18.00
C ILE A 66 18.04 -1.48 -16.95
N LEU A 67 18.19 -0.43 -16.14
CA LEU A 67 19.21 -0.39 -15.10
C LEU A 67 18.99 -1.50 -14.08
N MET A 68 17.74 -1.75 -13.65
CA MET A 68 17.44 -2.83 -12.73
C MET A 68 17.79 -4.20 -13.30
N VAL A 69 17.48 -4.47 -14.57
CA VAL A 69 17.84 -5.73 -15.24
C VAL A 69 19.36 -5.84 -15.44
N GLN A 70 20.05 -4.73 -15.69
CA GLN A 70 21.50 -4.72 -15.94
C GLN A 70 22.34 -4.92 -14.68
N TYR A 71 21.91 -4.33 -13.56
CA TYR A 71 22.68 -4.32 -12.32
C TYR A 71 22.25 -5.36 -11.29
N LEU A 72 21.01 -5.86 -11.39
CA LEU A 72 20.53 -6.93 -10.51
C LEU A 72 20.85 -8.30 -11.14
N PRO A 73 21.13 -9.32 -10.31
CA PRO A 73 21.26 -10.69 -10.78
C PRO A 73 20.03 -11.16 -11.53
N ASP A 74 20.19 -12.07 -12.49
CA ASP A 74 19.11 -12.69 -13.27
C ASP A 74 18.30 -13.67 -12.42
N SER A 75 17.67 -13.12 -11.38
CA SER A 75 16.78 -13.81 -10.46
C SER A 75 15.54 -12.97 -10.24
N GLN A 76 14.40 -13.50 -10.62
CA GLN A 76 13.10 -12.84 -10.44
C GLN A 76 12.88 -12.38 -8.99
N PHE A 77 13.30 -13.18 -8.02
CA PHE A 77 13.17 -12.84 -6.61
C PHE A 77 13.98 -11.59 -6.23
N ILE A 78 15.26 -11.51 -6.68
CA ILE A 78 16.11 -10.35 -6.40
C ILE A 78 15.58 -9.10 -7.12
N MET A 79 15.09 -9.24 -8.35
CA MET A 79 14.47 -8.15 -9.09
C MET A 79 13.22 -7.63 -8.39
N LEU A 80 12.41 -8.50 -7.80
CA LEU A 80 11.24 -8.12 -7.01
C LEU A 80 11.64 -7.41 -5.71
N ILE A 81 12.72 -7.84 -5.04
CA ILE A 81 13.26 -7.12 -3.88
C ILE A 81 13.72 -5.71 -4.28
N GLY A 82 14.40 -5.58 -5.41
CA GLY A 82 14.77 -4.26 -5.95
C GLY A 82 13.56 -3.37 -6.22
N ALA A 83 12.52 -3.93 -6.84
CA ALA A 83 11.25 -3.22 -7.07
C ALA A 83 10.56 -2.82 -5.75
N MET A 84 10.56 -3.69 -4.76
CA MET A 84 10.05 -3.42 -3.42
C MET A 84 10.76 -2.21 -2.78
N VAL A 85 12.09 -2.25 -2.74
CA VAL A 85 12.90 -1.17 -2.15
C VAL A 85 12.64 0.16 -2.87
N LEU A 86 12.59 0.13 -4.21
CA LEU A 86 12.35 1.33 -5.00
C LEU A 86 10.92 1.85 -4.82
N ALA A 87 9.91 0.98 -4.74
CA ALA A 87 8.53 1.38 -4.47
C ALA A 87 8.38 2.03 -3.09
N LEU A 88 8.99 1.44 -2.05
CA LEU A 88 9.03 2.01 -0.70
C LEU A 88 9.70 3.39 -0.71
N PHE A 89 10.84 3.52 -1.40
CA PHE A 89 11.59 4.78 -1.46
C PHE A 89 10.82 5.88 -2.20
N LEU A 90 10.22 5.57 -3.36
CA LEU A 90 9.47 6.52 -4.17
C LEU A 90 8.19 7.00 -3.47
N GLY A 91 7.66 6.21 -2.55
CA GLY A 91 6.45 6.55 -1.79
C GLY A 91 6.70 7.33 -0.50
N LEU A 92 7.96 7.51 -0.05
CA LEU A 92 8.27 8.16 1.22
C LEU A 92 7.71 9.59 1.31
N GLY A 93 6.90 9.84 2.33
CA GLY A 93 6.34 11.16 2.60
C GLY A 93 5.26 11.62 1.62
N LEU A 94 4.70 10.71 0.85
CA LEU A 94 3.65 10.98 -0.12
C LEU A 94 2.33 10.32 0.31
N PRO A 95 1.18 11.00 0.11
CA PRO A 95 -0.12 10.36 0.27
C PRO A 95 -0.21 9.09 -0.58
N THR A 96 -0.84 8.06 -0.06
CA THR A 96 -0.87 6.69 -0.62
C THR A 96 -1.19 6.63 -2.11
N THR A 97 -2.18 7.42 -2.57
CA THR A 97 -2.58 7.46 -3.98
C THR A 97 -1.45 7.99 -4.87
N VAL A 98 -0.77 9.03 -4.41
CA VAL A 98 0.36 9.68 -5.10
C VAL A 98 1.56 8.73 -5.13
N ALA A 99 1.90 8.13 -4.00
CA ALA A 99 2.96 7.15 -3.86
C ALA A 99 2.78 6.00 -4.86
N TYR A 100 1.56 5.44 -4.93
CA TYR A 100 1.25 4.37 -5.88
C TYR A 100 1.42 4.81 -7.34
N LEU A 101 0.88 5.96 -7.72
CA LEU A 101 0.96 6.44 -9.10
C LEU A 101 2.41 6.66 -9.54
N ILE A 102 3.23 7.29 -8.70
CA ILE A 102 4.66 7.51 -8.99
C ILE A 102 5.41 6.18 -9.07
N ALA A 103 5.21 5.29 -8.11
CA ALA A 103 5.85 3.99 -8.10
C ALA A 103 5.44 3.15 -9.33
N PHE A 104 4.16 3.20 -9.72
CA PHE A 104 3.68 2.48 -10.90
C PHE A 104 4.23 3.06 -12.21
N LEU A 105 4.30 4.38 -12.34
CA LEU A 105 4.93 5.03 -13.49
C LEU A 105 6.41 4.65 -13.62
N ALA A 106 7.11 4.50 -12.50
CA ALA A 106 8.52 4.14 -12.48
C ALA A 106 8.76 2.63 -12.75
N LEU A 107 7.97 1.76 -12.16
CA LEU A 107 8.23 0.32 -12.08
C LEU A 107 7.32 -0.53 -12.97
N GLY A 108 6.20 0.01 -13.45
CA GLY A 108 5.20 -0.78 -14.18
C GLY A 108 5.76 -1.46 -15.43
N SER A 109 6.55 -0.74 -16.24
CA SER A 109 7.21 -1.30 -17.41
C SER A 109 8.28 -2.34 -17.06
N PHE A 110 9.03 -2.13 -15.98
CA PHE A 110 10.01 -3.08 -15.48
C PHE A 110 9.35 -4.40 -15.06
N MET A 111 8.27 -4.34 -14.30
CA MET A 111 7.53 -5.54 -13.85
C MET A 111 7.03 -6.37 -15.05
N GLN A 112 6.59 -5.72 -16.12
CA GLN A 112 6.18 -6.39 -17.35
C GLN A 112 7.37 -7.03 -18.08
N GLN A 113 8.53 -6.34 -18.13
CA GLN A 113 9.75 -6.86 -18.76
C GLN A 113 10.25 -8.14 -18.09
N ILE A 114 10.12 -8.26 -16.78
CA ILE A 114 10.48 -9.49 -16.03
C ILE A 114 9.37 -10.55 -16.02
N GLY A 115 8.34 -10.37 -16.86
CA GLY A 115 7.29 -11.37 -17.08
C GLY A 115 6.21 -11.42 -16.00
N ILE A 116 6.07 -10.39 -15.16
CA ILE A 116 5.03 -10.36 -14.13
C ILE A 116 3.68 -9.99 -14.76
N MET A 117 2.64 -10.77 -14.43
CA MET A 117 1.27 -10.49 -14.86
C MET A 117 0.84 -9.07 -14.44
N PRO A 118 0.21 -8.26 -15.32
CA PRO A 118 -0.11 -6.86 -15.04
C PRO A 118 -0.85 -6.64 -13.72
N LEU A 119 -1.86 -7.45 -13.42
CA LEU A 119 -2.62 -7.32 -12.19
C LEU A 119 -1.77 -7.60 -10.94
N ALA A 120 -0.89 -8.61 -10.99
CA ALA A 120 0.05 -8.91 -9.91
C ALA A 120 1.07 -7.78 -9.73
N ALA A 121 1.56 -7.18 -10.81
CA ALA A 121 2.45 -6.02 -10.78
C ALA A 121 1.77 -4.82 -10.11
N HIS A 122 0.51 -4.53 -10.46
CA HIS A 122 -0.27 -3.47 -9.83
C HIS A 122 -0.41 -3.69 -8.32
N PHE A 123 -0.82 -4.88 -7.89
CA PHE A 123 -0.96 -5.20 -6.46
C PHE A 123 0.37 -5.15 -5.73
N PHE A 124 1.45 -5.65 -6.33
CA PHE A 124 2.79 -5.60 -5.74
C PHE A 124 3.24 -4.17 -5.47
N ILE A 125 3.17 -3.32 -6.50
CA ILE A 125 3.60 -1.91 -6.40
C ILE A 125 2.68 -1.15 -5.44
N PHE A 126 1.36 -1.34 -5.55
CA PHE A 126 0.38 -0.71 -4.66
C PHE A 126 0.66 -1.04 -3.20
N TYR A 127 0.92 -2.30 -2.90
CA TYR A 127 1.17 -2.76 -1.54
C TYR A 127 2.38 -2.06 -0.92
N PHE A 128 3.50 -2.03 -1.61
CA PHE A 128 4.70 -1.35 -1.09
C PHE A 128 4.59 0.17 -1.10
N ALA A 129 3.85 0.75 -2.03
CA ALA A 129 3.53 2.18 -2.00
C ALA A 129 2.67 2.55 -0.76
N VAL A 130 1.75 1.69 -0.33
CA VAL A 130 1.01 1.88 0.93
C VAL A 130 1.94 1.77 2.13
N PHE A 131 2.83 0.79 2.15
CA PHE A 131 3.77 0.57 3.25
C PHE A 131 4.84 1.66 3.36
N SER A 132 5.10 2.44 2.31
CA SER A 132 6.03 3.57 2.38
C SER A 132 5.65 4.59 3.46
N GLY A 133 4.34 4.81 3.69
CA GLY A 133 3.83 5.68 4.75
C GLY A 133 4.10 5.19 6.18
N LEU A 134 4.43 3.90 6.36
CA LEU A 134 4.83 3.30 7.63
C LEU A 134 6.36 3.25 7.79
N THR A 135 7.10 3.43 6.68
CA THR A 135 8.54 3.17 6.62
C THR A 135 9.34 4.37 7.14
N PRO A 136 10.28 4.17 8.08
CA PRO A 136 11.23 5.22 8.43
C PRO A 136 12.05 5.65 7.18
N PRO A 137 12.49 6.91 7.06
CA PRO A 137 12.55 7.94 8.12
C PRO A 137 11.31 8.80 8.25
N VAL A 138 10.40 8.80 7.28
CA VAL A 138 9.25 9.72 7.27
C VAL A 138 8.08 9.17 8.09
N ALA A 139 7.62 7.95 7.81
CA ALA A 139 6.58 7.24 8.56
C ALA A 139 5.38 8.14 8.95
N GLU A 140 4.82 8.86 7.99
CA GLU A 140 3.83 9.93 8.21
C GLU A 140 2.56 9.42 8.91
N THR A 141 2.12 8.22 8.57
CA THR A 141 0.94 7.59 9.19
C THR A 141 1.18 7.22 10.66
N ILE A 142 2.42 6.92 11.02
CA ILE A 142 2.82 6.59 12.39
C ILE A 142 2.93 7.84 13.27
N LEU A 143 3.18 9.00 12.68
CA LEU A 143 3.28 10.26 13.43
C LEU A 143 2.03 10.53 14.28
N VAL A 144 0.85 10.28 13.72
CA VAL A 144 -0.42 10.47 14.42
C VAL A 144 -0.57 9.44 15.54
N ALA A 145 -0.29 8.16 15.26
CA ALA A 145 -0.35 7.09 16.25
C ALA A 145 0.64 7.30 17.41
N ALA A 146 1.87 7.72 17.11
CA ALA A 146 2.88 8.03 18.12
C ALA A 146 2.47 9.19 19.04
N LYS A 147 1.84 10.24 18.48
CA LYS A 147 1.29 11.35 19.28
C LYS A 147 0.17 10.89 20.21
N ILE A 148 -0.74 10.03 19.76
CA ILE A 148 -1.82 9.47 20.59
C ILE A 148 -1.25 8.60 21.70
N ALA A 149 -0.21 7.80 21.39
CA ALA A 149 0.44 6.92 22.36
C ALA A 149 1.44 7.63 23.29
N ASN A 150 1.71 8.93 23.11
CA ASN A 150 2.78 9.66 23.80
C ASN A 150 4.16 8.97 23.66
N ALA A 151 4.44 8.41 22.49
CA ALA A 151 5.67 7.69 22.18
C ALA A 151 6.53 8.45 21.16
N GLY A 152 7.82 8.12 21.09
CA GLY A 152 8.71 8.66 20.08
C GLY A 152 8.30 8.21 18.67
N GLN A 153 8.31 9.13 17.69
CA GLN A 153 7.93 8.80 16.30
C GLN A 153 8.82 7.72 15.69
N TRP A 154 10.14 7.83 15.88
CA TRP A 154 11.11 6.88 15.33
C TRP A 154 10.94 5.48 15.91
N GLU A 155 10.81 5.39 17.23
CA GLU A 155 10.60 4.13 17.94
C GLU A 155 9.29 3.46 17.51
N SER A 156 8.21 4.25 17.41
CA SER A 156 6.91 3.76 16.95
C SER A 156 6.98 3.28 15.48
N ALA A 157 7.72 3.98 14.62
CA ALA A 157 7.88 3.60 13.22
C ALA A 157 8.68 2.29 13.07
N VAL A 158 9.77 2.14 13.83
CA VAL A 158 10.57 0.91 13.83
C VAL A 158 9.75 -0.28 14.36
N GLU A 159 8.96 -0.07 15.43
CA GLU A 159 8.11 -1.12 15.98
C GLU A 159 6.99 -1.51 15.02
N SER A 160 6.37 -0.52 14.36
CA SER A 160 5.38 -0.75 13.30
C SER A 160 5.95 -1.53 12.13
N MET A 161 7.17 -1.22 11.69
CA MET A 161 7.86 -1.96 10.63
C MET A 161 8.11 -3.41 11.03
N LYS A 162 8.52 -3.66 12.27
CA LYS A 162 8.63 -5.05 12.77
C LYS A 162 7.30 -5.78 12.64
N ILE A 163 6.19 -5.17 13.10
CA ILE A 163 4.84 -5.74 13.01
C ILE A 163 4.44 -6.01 11.55
N CYS A 164 4.78 -5.11 10.64
CA CYS A 164 4.40 -5.22 9.24
C CYS A 164 5.32 -6.15 8.41
N LEU A 165 6.51 -6.50 8.92
CA LEU A 165 7.49 -7.26 8.14
C LEU A 165 6.96 -8.64 7.70
N SER A 166 6.15 -9.30 8.54
CA SER A 166 5.50 -10.56 8.19
C SER A 166 4.54 -10.42 7.01
N THR A 167 3.93 -9.25 6.83
CA THR A 167 2.96 -8.99 5.76
C THR A 167 3.62 -8.69 4.41
N PHE A 168 4.93 -8.40 4.37
CA PHE A 168 5.69 -8.19 3.13
C PHE A 168 5.72 -9.42 2.23
N ILE A 169 5.44 -10.60 2.77
CA ILE A 169 5.35 -11.85 2.01
C ILE A 169 4.13 -11.85 1.05
N VAL A 170 3.05 -11.15 1.42
CA VAL A 170 1.77 -11.17 0.68
C VAL A 170 1.92 -10.72 -0.78
N PRO A 171 2.58 -9.57 -1.11
CA PRO A 171 2.76 -9.18 -2.50
C PRO A 171 3.59 -10.16 -3.32
N PHE A 172 4.58 -10.81 -2.72
CA PHE A 172 5.33 -11.87 -3.40
C PHE A 172 4.43 -13.07 -3.71
N ALA A 173 3.54 -13.43 -2.79
CA ALA A 173 2.58 -14.52 -3.02
C ALA A 173 1.67 -14.23 -4.22
N PHE A 174 1.23 -13.00 -4.43
CA PHE A 174 0.45 -12.61 -5.62
C PHE A 174 1.23 -12.77 -6.93
N VAL A 175 2.54 -12.54 -6.90
CA VAL A 175 3.40 -12.70 -8.07
C VAL A 175 3.63 -14.18 -8.40
N TYR A 176 3.92 -15.00 -7.39
CA TYR A 176 4.22 -16.43 -7.59
C TYR A 176 2.98 -17.31 -7.71
N ASN A 177 1.84 -16.89 -7.15
CA ASN A 177 0.57 -17.59 -7.24
C ASN A 177 -0.53 -16.66 -7.74
N THR A 178 -0.59 -16.49 -9.06
CA THR A 178 -1.57 -15.63 -9.73
C THR A 178 -3.02 -16.10 -9.56
N GLN A 179 -3.25 -17.35 -9.15
CA GLN A 179 -4.59 -17.87 -8.84
C GLN A 179 -5.25 -17.12 -7.68
N LEU A 180 -4.47 -16.52 -6.79
CA LEU A 180 -4.97 -15.64 -5.73
C LEU A 180 -5.71 -14.40 -6.27
N LEU A 181 -5.43 -14.02 -7.51
CA LEU A 181 -6.02 -12.87 -8.20
C LEU A 181 -7.14 -13.27 -9.19
N ALA A 182 -7.53 -14.53 -9.23
CA ALA A 182 -8.52 -15.06 -10.19
C ALA A 182 -9.98 -14.71 -9.86
N PHE A 183 -10.22 -13.77 -8.94
CA PHE A 183 -11.57 -13.31 -8.62
C PHE A 183 -12.31 -12.80 -9.89
N PRO A 184 -13.61 -13.14 -10.10
CA PRO A 184 -14.57 -13.74 -9.17
C PRO A 184 -14.61 -15.28 -9.16
N HIS A 185 -13.75 -15.96 -9.90
CA HIS A 185 -13.76 -17.43 -9.97
C HIS A 185 -13.01 -18.03 -8.77
N VAL A 186 -13.75 -18.30 -7.68
CA VAL A 186 -13.18 -18.93 -6.50
C VAL A 186 -12.90 -20.42 -6.81
N SER A 187 -11.62 -20.76 -6.98
CA SER A 187 -11.17 -22.13 -7.16
C SER A 187 -10.66 -22.74 -5.84
N GLY A 188 -10.67 -24.07 -5.73
CA GLY A 188 -10.07 -24.74 -4.57
C GLY A 188 -8.59 -24.37 -4.38
N ALA A 189 -7.84 -24.18 -5.47
CA ALA A 189 -6.45 -23.74 -5.43
C ALA A 189 -6.29 -22.31 -4.88
N MET A 190 -7.23 -21.41 -5.15
CA MET A 190 -7.25 -20.06 -4.54
C MET A 190 -7.43 -20.14 -3.02
N LEU A 191 -8.35 -20.99 -2.54
CA LEU A 191 -8.59 -21.19 -1.11
C LEU A 191 -7.35 -21.77 -0.40
N ILE A 192 -6.71 -22.76 -1.02
CA ILE A 192 -5.46 -23.34 -0.52
C ILE A 192 -4.37 -22.24 -0.43
N GLY A 193 -4.18 -21.47 -1.48
CA GLY A 193 -3.19 -20.37 -1.49
C GLY A 193 -3.46 -19.31 -0.42
N ILE A 194 -4.71 -18.97 -0.15
CA ILE A 194 -5.08 -18.06 0.96
C ILE A 194 -4.66 -18.67 2.31
N VAL A 195 -4.97 -19.95 2.53
CA VAL A 195 -4.60 -20.66 3.77
C VAL A 195 -3.07 -20.71 3.92
N GLU A 196 -2.34 -21.00 2.85
CA GLU A 196 -0.87 -20.99 2.84
C GLU A 196 -0.30 -19.64 3.25
N ILE A 197 -0.80 -18.54 2.67
CA ILE A 197 -0.36 -17.19 3.03
C ILE A 197 -0.63 -16.90 4.51
N LEU A 198 -1.82 -17.23 5.00
CA LEU A 198 -2.19 -17.02 6.40
C LEU A 198 -1.29 -17.83 7.35
N LEU A 199 -0.97 -19.07 7.00
CA LEU A 199 -0.05 -19.90 7.77
C LEU A 199 1.38 -19.36 7.75
N ILE A 200 1.89 -18.95 6.58
CA ILE A 200 3.21 -18.34 6.45
C ILE A 200 3.28 -17.05 7.26
N GLN A 201 2.28 -16.18 7.14
CA GLN A 201 2.22 -14.93 7.88
C GLN A 201 2.16 -15.18 9.39
N TRP A 202 1.37 -16.14 9.83
CA TRP A 202 1.25 -16.50 11.24
C TRP A 202 2.54 -17.07 11.81
N THR A 203 3.17 -18.01 11.12
CA THR A 203 4.45 -18.60 11.52
C THR A 203 5.59 -17.59 11.53
N THR A 204 5.64 -16.72 10.51
CA THR A 204 6.63 -15.64 10.42
C THR A 204 6.44 -14.63 11.56
N SER A 205 5.19 -14.28 11.87
CA SER A 205 4.86 -13.41 13.00
C SER A 205 5.34 -13.99 14.33
N ILE A 206 5.10 -15.28 14.57
CA ILE A 206 5.59 -15.96 15.77
C ILE A 206 7.12 -15.94 15.82
N ALA A 207 7.79 -16.23 14.71
CA ALA A 207 9.23 -16.26 14.62
C ALA A 207 9.87 -14.88 14.90
N LEU A 208 9.25 -13.81 14.40
CA LEU A 208 9.76 -12.44 14.55
C LEU A 208 9.48 -11.85 15.94
N TYR A 209 8.32 -12.19 16.55
CA TYR A 209 7.91 -11.57 17.82
C TYR A 209 8.14 -12.44 19.04
N GLY A 210 8.48 -13.72 18.85
CA GLY A 210 8.73 -14.63 19.96
C GLY A 210 7.53 -14.83 20.88
N TYR A 211 6.30 -14.58 20.39
CA TYR A 211 5.08 -14.75 21.17
C TYR A 211 4.20 -15.85 20.58
N PHE A 212 4.13 -16.98 21.26
CA PHE A 212 3.13 -18.01 21.04
C PHE A 212 2.52 -18.40 22.39
N ARG A 213 1.34 -17.85 22.73
CA ARG A 213 0.63 -18.00 24.01
C ARG A 213 1.39 -17.49 25.25
N ARG A 214 2.71 -17.49 25.24
CA ARG A 214 3.59 -16.94 26.29
C ARG A 214 4.85 -16.43 25.58
N LYS A 215 5.55 -15.53 26.26
CA LYS A 215 6.88 -15.05 25.82
C LYS A 215 7.81 -16.28 25.74
N LEU A 216 8.37 -16.56 24.57
CA LEU A 216 9.39 -17.58 24.36
C LEU A 216 10.69 -17.15 25.02
#